data_186dfae1f652cd8a117113c26a1acaf3
#
_entry.id   186dfae1f652cd8a117113c26a1acaf3
#
_cell.length_a   1.000
_cell.length_b   1.000
_cell.length_c   1.000
_cell.angle_alpha   90.00
_cell.angle_beta   90.00
_cell.angle_gamma   90.00
#
_symmetry.space_group_name_H-M   'P 1'
#
loop_
_entity.id
_entity.type
_entity.pdbx_description
1 polymer ?
#
loop_
_entity_poly.entity_id
_entity_poly.type
_entity_poly.pdbx_seq_one_letter_code
_entity_poly.pdbx_strand_id
1 'polypeptide(L)'
;MLLNRNFGIVDRVFELVFKGERFENQDVGSVTIFQNDLRISTNVKTAAGERALGTRVSAEVHDAVLGRGQGWRGSAFVVRDWYISAYDPIRNHEGKIIGILYVGILERAYTSIRDRVILSFFGIA
;
A
#
# COMPACT_ATOMS: atom_id res chain seq x y z
N MET A 1 -0.89 18.62 12.17
CA MET A 1 -1.67 18.29 10.95
C MET A 1 -2.51 17.07 11.22
N LEU A 2 -3.79 17.14 10.91
CA LEU A 2 -4.67 15.98 11.00
C LEU A 2 -4.53 15.16 9.72
N LEU A 3 -4.22 13.88 9.86
CA LEU A 3 -4.07 12.98 8.71
C LEU A 3 -5.39 12.37 8.26
N ASN A 4 -6.40 12.38 9.16
CA ASN A 4 -7.70 11.82 8.84
C ASN A 4 -8.38 12.61 7.72
N ARG A 5 -8.72 11.93 6.62
CA ARG A 5 -9.29 12.52 5.40
C ARG A 5 -8.39 13.57 4.72
N ASN A 6 -7.13 13.67 5.13
CA ASN A 6 -6.16 14.48 4.42
C ASN A 6 -5.33 13.57 3.53
N PHE A 7 -5.55 13.67 2.23
CA PHE A 7 -4.92 12.77 1.26
C PHE A 7 -3.68 13.37 0.61
N GLY A 8 -3.30 14.58 1.00
CA GLY A 8 -2.18 15.27 0.36
C GLY A 8 -0.87 14.50 0.44
N ILE A 9 -0.54 13.95 1.61
CA ILE A 9 0.71 13.19 1.80
C ILE A 9 0.66 11.89 1.00
N VAL A 10 -0.44 11.14 1.10
CA VAL A 10 -0.61 9.87 0.38
C VAL A 10 -0.53 10.09 -1.13
N ASP A 11 -1.26 11.07 -1.65
CA ASP A 11 -1.28 11.35 -3.08
C ASP A 11 0.09 11.82 -3.58
N ARG A 12 0.81 12.62 -2.78
CA ARG A 12 2.15 13.07 -3.14
C ARG A 12 3.15 11.92 -3.17
N VAL A 13 3.11 11.03 -2.19
CA VAL A 13 3.97 9.83 -2.19
C VAL A 13 3.66 8.99 -3.41
N PHE A 14 2.38 8.77 -3.70
CA PHE A 14 1.96 8.02 -4.87
C PHE A 14 2.54 8.61 -6.16
N GLU A 15 2.42 9.91 -6.36
CA GLU A 15 2.95 10.58 -7.56
C GLU A 15 4.47 10.51 -7.65
N LEU A 16 5.18 10.70 -6.53
CA LEU A 16 6.64 10.68 -6.50
C LEU A 16 7.21 9.29 -6.74
N VAL A 17 6.58 8.26 -6.18
CA VAL A 17 7.10 6.88 -6.24
C VAL A 17 6.59 6.15 -7.46
N PHE A 18 5.29 6.25 -7.75
CA PHE A 18 4.65 5.47 -8.81
C PHE A 18 4.36 6.28 -10.06
N LYS A 19 4.51 7.61 -10.01
CA LYS A 19 4.32 8.52 -11.16
C LYS A 19 2.96 8.36 -11.84
N GLY A 20 1.93 8.07 -11.05
CA GLY A 20 0.58 7.91 -11.57
C GLY A 20 0.37 6.71 -12.47
N GLU A 21 1.26 5.74 -12.42
CA GLU A 21 1.21 4.57 -13.31
C GLU A 21 -0.07 3.76 -13.10
N ARG A 22 -0.65 3.30 -14.21
CA ARG A 22 -1.92 2.58 -14.20
C ARG A 22 -1.81 1.25 -14.94
N PHE A 23 -2.62 0.28 -14.51
CA PHE A 23 -2.72 -1.02 -15.12
C PHE A 23 -4.19 -1.47 -15.08
N GLU A 24 -4.76 -1.75 -16.27
CA GLU A 24 -6.16 -2.16 -16.39
C GLU A 24 -7.13 -1.25 -15.64
N ASN A 25 -6.96 0.07 -15.78
CA ASN A 25 -7.78 1.10 -15.14
C ASN A 25 -7.65 1.16 -13.61
N GLN A 26 -6.55 0.61 -13.05
CA GLN A 26 -6.23 0.73 -11.64
C GLN A 26 -4.87 1.37 -11.45
N ASP A 27 -4.68 2.05 -10.32
CA ASP A 27 -3.36 2.52 -9.93
C ASP A 27 -2.46 1.31 -9.68
N VAL A 28 -1.25 1.33 -10.25
CA VAL A 28 -0.26 0.28 -10.02
C VAL A 28 0.21 0.30 -8.59
N GLY A 29 0.47 1.51 -8.06
CA GLY A 29 0.93 1.67 -6.69
C GLY A 29 -0.19 2.01 -5.74
N SER A 30 0.01 1.66 -4.48
CA SER A 30 -0.90 2.04 -3.40
C SER A 30 -0.12 2.54 -2.21
N VAL A 31 -0.68 3.54 -1.52
CA VAL A 31 -0.11 4.13 -0.31
C VAL A 31 -1.24 4.32 0.67
N THR A 32 -1.02 3.93 1.92
CA THR A 32 -2.01 4.10 2.99
C THR A 32 -1.33 4.50 4.28
N ILE A 33 -1.99 5.38 5.02
CA ILE A 33 -1.65 5.69 6.40
C ILE A 33 -2.78 5.16 7.27
N PHE A 34 -2.42 4.38 8.29
CA PHE A 34 -3.33 3.88 9.30
C PHE A 34 -3.09 4.61 10.61
N GLN A 35 -4.16 4.99 11.27
CA GLN A 35 -4.11 5.41 12.69
C GLN A 35 -4.38 4.17 13.51
N ASN A 36 -3.38 3.70 14.26
CA ASN A 36 -3.37 2.35 14.78
C ASN A 36 -3.60 1.37 13.61
N ASP A 37 -4.68 0.62 13.58
CA ASP A 37 -5.00 -0.32 12.53
C ASP A 37 -6.10 0.15 11.58
N LEU A 38 -6.57 1.39 11.72
CA LEU A 38 -7.68 1.95 10.95
C LEU A 38 -7.16 2.79 9.78
N ARG A 39 -7.58 2.46 8.57
CA ARG A 39 -7.17 3.17 7.34
C ARG A 39 -7.82 4.55 7.31
N ILE A 40 -6.99 5.59 7.43
CA ILE A 40 -7.47 6.98 7.51
C ILE A 40 -7.08 7.82 6.29
N SER A 41 -6.09 7.40 5.52
CA SER A 41 -5.68 8.11 4.30
C SER A 41 -5.14 7.10 3.31
N THR A 42 -5.65 7.09 2.07
CA THR A 42 -5.29 6.06 1.10
C THR A 42 -5.66 6.49 -0.32
N ASN A 43 -4.94 5.98 -1.32
CA ASN A 43 -5.38 6.02 -2.70
C ASN A 43 -6.08 4.72 -3.13
N VAL A 44 -6.14 3.71 -2.26
CA VAL A 44 -6.84 2.45 -2.56
C VAL A 44 -8.34 2.71 -2.65
N LYS A 45 -8.97 2.15 -3.69
CA LYS A 45 -10.40 2.36 -3.95
C LYS A 45 -11.21 1.11 -3.66
N THR A 46 -12.44 1.32 -3.21
CA THR A 46 -13.46 0.27 -3.14
C THR A 46 -13.99 -0.04 -4.54
N ALA A 47 -14.80 -1.10 -4.65
CA ALA A 47 -15.48 -1.43 -5.91
C ALA A 47 -16.36 -0.28 -6.42
N ALA A 48 -16.86 0.58 -5.52
CA ALA A 48 -17.66 1.75 -5.87
C ALA A 48 -16.82 2.95 -6.34
N GLY A 49 -15.49 2.83 -6.34
CA GLY A 49 -14.60 3.89 -6.78
C GLY A 49 -14.27 4.93 -5.71
N GLU A 50 -14.69 4.72 -4.49
CA GLU A 50 -14.42 5.60 -3.35
C GLU A 50 -13.17 5.16 -2.62
N ARG A 51 -12.46 6.09 -1.97
CA ARG A 51 -11.30 5.74 -1.14
C ARG A 51 -11.74 4.83 0.01
N ALA A 52 -10.96 3.78 0.26
CA ALA A 52 -11.32 2.70 1.18
C ALA A 52 -11.08 3.07 2.65
N LEU A 53 -11.64 4.19 3.09
CA LEU A 53 -11.48 4.68 4.45
C LEU A 53 -12.25 3.79 5.45
N GLY A 54 -11.73 3.71 6.67
CA GLY A 54 -12.41 3.03 7.77
C GLY A 54 -12.24 1.52 7.79
N THR A 55 -11.51 0.95 6.86
CA THR A 55 -11.20 -0.48 6.89
C THR A 55 -9.96 -0.71 7.75
N ARG A 56 -9.83 -1.93 8.27
CA ARG A 56 -8.72 -2.29 9.16
C ARG A 56 -7.71 -3.17 8.46
N VAL A 57 -6.48 -3.11 8.94
CA VAL A 57 -5.41 -3.98 8.49
C VAL A 57 -5.71 -5.43 8.94
N SER A 58 -5.13 -6.42 8.24
CA SER A 58 -5.29 -7.83 8.61
C SER A 58 -4.72 -8.12 10.00
N ALA A 59 -5.19 -9.19 10.62
CA ALA A 59 -4.70 -9.62 11.94
C ALA A 59 -3.19 -9.91 11.92
N GLU A 60 -2.70 -10.54 10.87
CA GLU A 60 -1.28 -10.86 10.74
C GLU A 60 -0.41 -9.60 10.73
N VAL A 61 -0.80 -8.60 9.94
CA VAL A 61 -0.08 -7.34 9.87
C VAL A 61 -0.19 -6.59 11.19
N HIS A 62 -1.37 -6.57 11.80
CA HIS A 62 -1.58 -5.95 13.12
C HIS A 62 -0.61 -6.53 14.15
N ASP A 63 -0.51 -7.86 14.21
CA ASP A 63 0.36 -8.52 15.19
C ASP A 63 1.83 -8.21 14.94
N ALA A 64 2.27 -8.24 13.69
CA ALA A 64 3.67 -7.96 13.36
C ALA A 64 4.02 -6.50 13.62
N VAL A 65 3.24 -5.57 13.11
CA VAL A 65 3.62 -4.15 13.09
C VAL A 65 3.26 -3.45 14.39
N LEU A 66 2.02 -3.59 14.86
CA LEU A 66 1.59 -2.96 16.10
C LEU A 66 1.98 -3.79 17.33
N GLY A 67 1.88 -5.11 17.22
CA GLY A 67 2.16 -5.99 18.35
C GLY A 67 3.64 -6.16 18.63
N ARG A 68 4.47 -6.35 17.60
CA ARG A 68 5.89 -6.61 17.75
C ARG A 68 6.79 -5.49 17.26
N GLY A 69 6.24 -4.44 16.68
CA GLY A 69 7.01 -3.31 16.15
C GLY A 69 7.90 -3.68 14.96
N GLN A 70 7.54 -4.71 14.22
CA GLN A 70 8.32 -5.21 13.10
C GLN A 70 7.67 -4.86 11.78
N GLY A 71 8.47 -4.56 10.76
CA GLY A 71 7.96 -4.41 9.41
C GLY A 71 7.43 -5.74 8.89
N TRP A 72 6.43 -5.67 8.02
CA TRP A 72 5.84 -6.83 7.36
C TRP A 72 6.02 -6.68 5.85
N ARG A 73 6.47 -7.74 5.18
CA ARG A 73 6.69 -7.78 3.74
C ARG A 73 6.04 -9.02 3.16
N GLY A 74 5.38 -8.88 2.03
CA GLY A 74 4.81 -10.03 1.37
C GLY A 74 3.63 -9.67 0.47
N SER A 75 3.00 -10.71 -0.07
CA SER A 75 1.78 -10.57 -0.84
C SER A 75 0.61 -10.43 0.12
N ALA A 76 -0.20 -9.40 -0.05
CA ALA A 76 -1.34 -9.14 0.81
C ALA A 76 -2.57 -8.80 -0.02
N PHE A 77 -3.73 -9.30 0.43
CA PHE A 77 -5.01 -8.91 -0.14
C PHE A 77 -5.45 -7.60 0.51
N VAL A 78 -5.49 -6.53 -0.29
CA VAL A 78 -5.78 -5.19 0.20
C VAL A 78 -7.08 -4.71 -0.45
N VAL A 79 -8.12 -4.63 0.34
CA VAL A 79 -9.47 -4.21 -0.03
C VAL A 79 -10.11 -5.13 -1.08
N ARG A 80 -9.58 -5.22 -2.30
CA ARG A 80 -10.18 -6.04 -3.38
C ARG A 80 -9.17 -6.64 -4.34
N ASP A 81 -7.89 -6.54 -4.02
CA ASP A 81 -6.86 -7.04 -4.94
C ASP A 81 -5.60 -7.46 -4.17
N TRP A 82 -4.76 -8.23 -4.81
CA TRP A 82 -3.49 -8.66 -4.26
C TRP A 82 -2.39 -7.66 -4.62
N TYR A 83 -1.58 -7.32 -3.62
CA TYR A 83 -0.45 -6.39 -3.75
C TYR A 83 0.80 -7.01 -3.16
N ILE A 84 1.94 -6.73 -3.79
CA ILE A 84 3.24 -6.93 -3.17
C ILE A 84 3.41 -5.75 -2.22
N SER A 85 3.46 -6.03 -0.93
CA SER A 85 3.17 -5.06 0.12
C SER A 85 4.29 -4.93 1.13
N ALA A 86 4.42 -3.72 1.65
CA ALA A 86 5.30 -3.41 2.78
C ALA A 86 4.52 -2.56 3.78
N TYR A 87 4.54 -2.99 5.03
CA TYR A 87 3.92 -2.28 6.15
C TYR A 87 5.01 -2.00 7.17
N ASP A 88 5.11 -0.74 7.61
CA ASP A 88 6.08 -0.34 8.64
C ASP A 88 5.38 0.46 9.74
N PRO A 89 5.85 0.36 10.99
CA PRO A 89 5.25 1.14 12.06
C PRO A 89 5.59 2.62 11.91
N ILE A 90 4.62 3.47 12.23
CA ILE A 90 4.82 4.91 12.38
C ILE A 90 4.97 5.16 13.87
N ARG A 91 6.08 5.78 14.25
CA ARG A 91 6.37 6.09 15.66
C ARG A 91 6.31 7.59 15.89
N ASN A 92 5.86 7.98 17.09
CA ASN A 92 5.96 9.37 17.50
C ASN A 92 7.39 9.66 18.00
N HIS A 93 7.62 10.91 18.41
CA HIS A 93 8.96 11.32 18.89
C HIS A 93 9.40 10.61 20.18
N GLU A 94 8.49 9.98 20.88
CA GLU A 94 8.78 9.17 22.08
C GLU A 94 9.05 7.71 21.74
N GLY A 95 8.97 7.33 20.46
CA GLY A 95 9.18 5.97 20.01
C GLY A 95 7.95 5.09 20.10
N LYS A 96 6.80 5.62 20.52
CA LYS A 96 5.56 4.86 20.60
C LYS A 96 4.96 4.66 19.22
N ILE A 97 4.52 3.45 18.92
CA ILE A 97 3.86 3.14 17.65
C ILE A 97 2.45 3.71 17.66
N ILE A 98 2.16 4.59 16.72
CA ILE A 98 0.87 5.28 16.62
C ILE A 98 0.10 4.94 15.35
N GLY A 99 0.74 4.22 14.43
CA GLY A 99 0.09 3.87 13.18
C GLY A 99 0.96 3.00 12.32
N ILE A 100 0.54 2.85 11.06
CA ILE A 100 1.21 2.01 10.07
C ILE A 100 1.27 2.77 8.76
N LEU A 101 2.44 2.73 8.12
CA LEU A 101 2.60 3.17 6.73
C LEU A 101 2.61 1.93 5.84
N TYR A 102 1.75 1.93 4.82
CA TYR A 102 1.67 0.87 3.83
C TYR A 102 2.02 1.42 2.45
N VAL A 103 2.83 0.68 1.73
CA VAL A 103 3.03 0.85 0.29
C VAL A 103 2.90 -0.51 -0.39
N GLY A 104 2.36 -0.52 -1.60
CA GLY A 104 2.19 -1.77 -2.33
C GLY A 104 2.18 -1.56 -3.83
N ILE A 105 2.48 -2.64 -4.55
CA ILE A 105 2.43 -2.69 -6.00
C ILE A 105 1.42 -3.76 -6.38
N LEU A 106 0.49 -3.41 -7.27
CA LEU A 106 -0.52 -4.35 -7.76
C LEU A 106 0.18 -5.58 -8.34
N GLU A 107 -0.10 -6.75 -7.78
CA GLU A 107 0.63 -7.97 -8.10
C GLU A 107 0.51 -8.34 -9.59
N ARG A 108 -0.69 -8.16 -10.16
CA ARG A 108 -0.94 -8.44 -11.59
C ARG A 108 -0.06 -7.59 -12.49
N ALA A 109 0.14 -6.32 -12.14
CA ALA A 109 0.99 -5.43 -12.90
C ALA A 109 2.47 -5.81 -12.78
N TYR A 110 2.91 -6.13 -11.57
CA TYR A 110 4.27 -6.58 -11.32
C TYR A 110 4.60 -7.84 -12.13
N THR A 111 3.73 -8.83 -12.11
CA THR A 111 3.92 -10.07 -12.84
C THR A 111 4.03 -9.81 -14.35
N SER A 112 3.16 -8.95 -14.89
CA SER A 112 3.19 -8.58 -16.30
C SER A 112 4.52 -7.91 -16.69
N ILE A 113 4.98 -6.96 -15.88
CA ILE A 113 6.27 -6.27 -16.13
C ILE A 113 7.42 -7.25 -16.05
N ARG A 114 7.45 -8.10 -15.02
CA ARG A 114 8.48 -9.11 -14.86
C ARG A 114 8.57 -10.04 -16.07
N ASP A 115 7.44 -10.54 -16.53
CA ASP A 115 7.38 -11.47 -17.65
C ASP A 115 7.87 -10.81 -18.93
N ARG A 116 7.51 -9.54 -19.17
CA ARG A 116 8.02 -8.80 -20.35
C ARG A 116 9.55 -8.61 -20.29
N VAL A 117 10.08 -8.32 -19.13
CA VAL A 117 11.53 -8.15 -18.93
C VAL A 117 12.26 -9.47 -19.20
N ILE A 118 11.74 -10.58 -18.67
CA ILE A 118 12.34 -11.91 -18.88
C ILE A 118 12.32 -12.27 -20.37
N LEU A 119 11.19 -12.13 -21.05
CA LEU A 119 11.06 -12.44 -22.46
C LEU A 119 12.02 -11.61 -23.29
N SER A 120 12.13 -10.32 -23.02
CA SER A 120 13.04 -9.43 -23.72
C SER A 120 14.50 -9.81 -23.48
N PHE A 121 14.86 -10.13 -22.23
CA PHE A 121 16.23 -10.49 -21.87
C PHE A 121 16.71 -11.76 -22.56
N PHE A 122 15.83 -12.75 -22.72
CA PHE A 122 16.17 -14.00 -23.38
C PHE A 122 15.92 -14.00 -24.89
N GLY A 123 15.61 -12.86 -25.47
CA GLY A 123 15.37 -12.74 -26.91
C GLY A 123 14.08 -13.36 -27.40
N ILE A 124 13.13 -13.59 -26.52
CA ILE A 124 11.80 -14.11 -26.83
C ILE A 124 10.84 -12.92 -26.86
N ALA A 125 10.53 -12.48 -28.02
CA ALA A 125 9.67 -11.32 -28.19
C ALA A 125 8.19 -11.71 -28.27
#